data_af90e632b44be0838da73c95f7a42ba3
#
_entry.id   af90e632b44be0838da73c95f7a42ba3
#
_cell.length_a   1.000
_cell.length_b   1.000
_cell.length_c   1.000
_cell.angle_alpha   90.00
_cell.angle_beta   90.00
_cell.angle_gamma   90.00
#
_symmetry.space_group_name_H-M   'P 1'
#
loop_
_entity.id
_entity.type
_entity.pdbx_description
1 polymer ?
#
loop_
_entity_poly.entity_id
_entity_poly.type
_entity_poly.pdbx_seq_one_letter_code
_entity_poly.pdbx_strand_id
1 'polypeptide(L)'
;MNIIHYTIVNKYLFFRFYLKIICHNYKMTETNDNINSEPILSETNHRYTLFPIGYNGLFNLYKKALASFWTVEEIDLSKDMNDWSSLKADEQHFIKNILAFFAGSDGIVLENLAVRFMNDIKIPEAACFYGFQIAMENIHSEMYSLLIDTYIKDNSEKTRLLNAIDTIPSVGKKADWAIKWINDKDSSFAKRVIAFAVVEGIFFSGSFCSIFWLKKRGLMAGLTSSNELISRDEGMHTDFAVAIYSLLENKLDFDTIKEIVQEAVEIEKEFIIDSIPCKLIGMNSELMSKYIEFVADRLCLQLGYSKIYGASNPFDFMEMISLEGKTNFFEKRVTDYSKANIGTQNTDLHSFNLNSEF
;
A
#
# COMPACT_ATOMS: atom_id res chain seq x y z
N MET A 1 4.05 -39.78 -11.87
CA MET A 1 3.95 -39.93 -10.40
C MET A 1 5.07 -39.18 -9.63
N ASN A 2 6.13 -38.69 -10.28
CA ASN A 2 7.30 -38.07 -9.63
C ASN A 2 7.27 -36.55 -9.50
N ILE A 3 6.37 -35.83 -10.17
CA ILE A 3 6.31 -34.35 -10.14
C ILE A 3 5.50 -33.84 -8.93
N ILE A 4 4.47 -34.55 -8.54
CA ILE A 4 3.62 -34.17 -7.39
C ILE A 4 4.37 -34.36 -6.06
N HIS A 5 5.27 -35.37 -6.00
CA HIS A 5 6.06 -35.61 -4.79
C HIS A 5 7.12 -34.54 -4.54
N TYR A 6 7.69 -33.94 -5.59
CA TYR A 6 8.71 -32.88 -5.50
C TYR A 6 8.11 -31.56 -5.03
N THR A 7 6.88 -31.24 -5.44
CA THR A 7 6.19 -30.00 -5.07
C THR A 7 5.72 -30.01 -3.60
N ILE A 8 5.29 -31.17 -3.09
CA ILE A 8 4.85 -31.31 -1.70
C ILE A 8 6.03 -31.27 -0.73
N VAL A 9 7.16 -31.88 -1.07
CA VAL A 9 8.38 -31.88 -0.22
C VAL A 9 8.99 -30.48 -0.14
N ASN A 10 9.00 -29.70 -1.21
CA ASN A 10 9.49 -28.32 -1.19
C ASN A 10 8.56 -27.38 -0.39
N LYS A 11 7.23 -27.54 -0.46
CA LYS A 11 6.30 -26.79 0.40
C LYS A 11 6.48 -27.11 1.88
N TYR A 12 6.75 -28.37 2.24
CA TYR A 12 7.02 -28.76 3.63
C TYR A 12 8.38 -28.26 4.14
N LEU A 13 9.40 -28.22 3.29
CA LEU A 13 10.71 -27.65 3.63
C LEU A 13 10.63 -26.13 3.79
N PHE A 14 9.89 -25.43 2.93
CA PHE A 14 9.67 -24.00 3.02
C PHE A 14 8.88 -23.63 4.29
N PHE A 15 7.83 -24.38 4.61
CA PHE A 15 7.04 -24.18 5.83
C PHE A 15 7.85 -24.48 7.11
N ARG A 16 8.72 -25.48 7.08
CA ARG A 16 9.60 -25.83 8.20
C ARG A 16 10.76 -24.85 8.39
N PHE A 17 11.23 -24.24 7.30
CA PHE A 17 12.23 -23.17 7.31
C PHE A 17 11.62 -21.89 7.88
N TYR A 18 10.39 -21.57 7.45
CA TYR A 18 9.61 -20.42 7.93
C TYR A 18 9.28 -20.53 9.43
N LEU A 19 8.87 -21.72 9.89
CA LEU A 19 8.65 -22.00 11.33
C LEU A 19 9.97 -21.95 12.13
N LYS A 20 11.10 -22.36 11.56
CA LYS A 20 12.39 -22.29 12.25
C LYS A 20 12.90 -20.85 12.40
N ILE A 21 12.64 -19.99 11.43
CA ILE A 21 12.94 -18.54 11.53
C ILE A 21 12.06 -17.90 12.61
N ILE A 22 10.77 -18.23 12.66
CA ILE A 22 9.85 -17.74 13.70
C ILE A 22 10.28 -18.23 15.09
N CYS A 23 10.69 -19.49 15.24
CA CYS A 23 11.10 -20.02 16.55
C CYS A 23 12.52 -19.62 16.97
N HIS A 24 13.40 -19.20 16.08
CA HIS A 24 14.78 -18.83 16.43
C HIS A 24 14.92 -17.39 16.92
N ASN A 25 13.95 -16.53 16.63
CA ASN A 25 13.91 -15.13 17.10
C ASN A 25 13.23 -14.97 18.47
N TYR A 26 12.74 -16.05 19.10
CA TYR A 26 12.22 -16.04 20.47
C TYR A 26 13.32 -16.15 21.53
N LYS A 27 14.46 -15.50 21.37
CA LYS A 27 15.32 -15.14 22.48
C LYS A 27 15.01 -13.70 22.85
N MET A 28 14.27 -13.55 23.94
CA MET A 28 14.08 -12.27 24.62
C MET A 28 15.46 -11.63 24.85
N THR A 29 15.75 -10.60 24.09
CA THR A 29 16.76 -9.63 24.48
C THR A 29 16.10 -8.74 25.52
N GLU A 30 16.61 -8.77 26.75
CA GLU A 30 16.33 -7.77 27.78
C GLU A 30 16.63 -6.40 27.15
N THR A 31 15.59 -5.65 26.80
CA THR A 31 15.70 -4.27 26.35
C THR A 31 15.83 -3.38 27.56
N ASN A 32 16.82 -2.50 27.54
CA ASN A 32 17.04 -1.43 28.51
C ASN A 32 15.74 -0.68 28.83
N ASP A 33 15.26 -0.84 30.05
CA ASP A 33 14.04 -0.25 30.60
C ASP A 33 14.17 1.25 30.88
N ASN A 34 14.51 2.09 29.92
CA ASN A 34 14.49 3.55 30.14
C ASN A 34 14.44 4.41 28.85
N ILE A 35 13.72 4.01 27.81
CA ILE A 35 13.42 4.92 26.72
C ILE A 35 11.91 4.89 26.49
N ASN A 36 11.20 5.93 26.97
CA ASN A 36 9.85 6.35 26.62
C ASN A 36 8.91 5.22 26.16
N SER A 37 8.36 4.45 27.11
CA SER A 37 7.41 3.37 26.79
C SER A 37 6.13 3.96 26.18
N GLU A 38 5.95 3.76 24.89
CA GLU A 38 4.70 4.09 24.22
C GLU A 38 3.57 3.19 24.75
N PRO A 39 2.46 3.73 25.26
CA PRO A 39 1.36 2.93 25.79
C PRO A 39 0.80 1.93 24.78
N ILE A 40 0.75 2.30 23.50
CA ILE A 40 0.24 1.44 22.41
C ILE A 40 1.13 0.22 22.16
N LEU A 41 2.40 0.24 22.56
CA LEU A 41 3.35 -0.88 22.44
C LEU A 41 3.40 -1.75 23.68
N SER A 42 2.69 -1.39 24.77
CA SER A 42 2.73 -2.12 26.02
C SER A 42 2.22 -3.55 25.86
N GLU A 43 2.94 -4.53 26.44
CA GLU A 43 2.49 -5.91 26.55
C GLU A 43 1.17 -6.05 27.31
N THR A 44 0.78 -5.06 28.12
CA THR A 44 -0.51 -5.05 28.82
C THR A 44 -1.71 -4.93 27.88
N ASN A 45 -1.50 -4.49 26.65
CA ASN A 45 -2.54 -4.44 25.61
C ASN A 45 -2.81 -5.82 24.98
N HIS A 46 -1.91 -6.79 25.20
CA HIS A 46 -2.05 -8.11 24.62
C HIS A 46 -3.27 -8.82 25.20
N ARG A 47 -4.16 -9.25 24.34
CA ARG A 47 -5.30 -10.09 24.67
C ARG A 47 -5.61 -11.05 23.51
N TYR A 48 -6.11 -12.24 23.82
CA TYR A 48 -6.45 -13.25 22.82
C TYR A 48 -7.84 -13.03 22.19
N THR A 49 -8.65 -12.13 22.75
CA THR A 49 -10.00 -11.84 22.26
C THR A 49 -10.05 -10.43 21.69
N LEU A 50 -10.78 -10.27 20.59
CA LEU A 50 -10.98 -8.95 19.97
C LEU A 50 -11.86 -8.04 20.83
N PHE A 51 -12.88 -8.62 21.51
CA PHE A 51 -13.78 -7.87 22.38
C PHE A 51 -13.36 -7.94 23.85
N PRO A 52 -13.63 -6.88 24.62
CA PRO A 52 -14.27 -5.61 24.20
C PRO A 52 -13.31 -4.76 23.35
N ILE A 53 -13.86 -3.95 22.42
CA ILE A 53 -13.07 -3.04 21.59
C ILE A 53 -12.53 -1.91 22.46
N GLY A 54 -11.21 -1.77 22.50
CA GLY A 54 -10.51 -0.70 23.21
C GLY A 54 -10.23 0.51 22.33
N TYR A 55 -9.93 0.28 21.04
CA TYR A 55 -9.53 1.30 20.06
C TYR A 55 -10.53 1.37 18.91
N ASN A 56 -11.70 1.97 19.14
CA ASN A 56 -12.77 2.07 18.15
C ASN A 56 -12.33 2.70 16.83
N GLY A 57 -11.45 3.71 16.85
CA GLY A 57 -10.92 4.34 15.64
C GLY A 57 -10.18 3.35 14.74
N LEU A 58 -9.27 2.55 15.30
CA LEU A 58 -8.53 1.52 14.57
C LEU A 58 -9.46 0.41 14.06
N PHE A 59 -10.41 -0.02 14.90
CA PHE A 59 -11.38 -1.04 14.50
C PHE A 59 -12.28 -0.57 13.35
N ASN A 60 -12.71 0.69 13.35
CA ASN A 60 -13.51 1.27 12.27
C ASN A 60 -12.71 1.33 10.94
N LEU A 61 -11.41 1.66 11.00
CA LEU A 61 -10.54 1.60 9.81
C LEU A 61 -10.42 0.18 9.28
N TYR A 62 -10.23 -0.82 10.16
CA TYR A 62 -10.28 -2.23 9.76
C TYR A 62 -11.60 -2.60 9.07
N LYS A 63 -12.75 -2.19 9.64
CA LYS A 63 -14.07 -2.47 9.04
C LYS A 63 -14.26 -1.79 7.70
N LYS A 64 -13.73 -0.57 7.54
CA LYS A 64 -13.73 0.15 6.26
C LYS A 64 -12.88 -0.58 5.21
N ALA A 65 -11.67 -1.00 5.58
CA ALA A 65 -10.79 -1.76 4.70
C ALA A 65 -11.43 -3.10 4.30
N LEU A 66 -11.97 -3.86 5.26
CA LEU A 66 -12.65 -5.13 5.01
C LEU A 66 -13.86 -4.97 4.05
N ALA A 67 -14.60 -3.86 4.16
CA ALA A 67 -15.73 -3.57 3.26
C ALA A 67 -15.27 -3.23 1.83
N SER A 68 -14.00 -2.90 1.64
CA SER A 68 -13.39 -2.58 0.34
C SER A 68 -12.75 -3.78 -0.35
N PHE A 69 -12.84 -4.98 0.21
CA PHE A 69 -12.22 -6.19 -0.32
C PHE A 69 -12.61 -6.45 -1.78
N TRP A 70 -11.61 -6.82 -2.56
CA TRP A 70 -11.74 -7.21 -3.97
C TRP A 70 -10.69 -8.29 -4.30
N THR A 71 -10.83 -8.92 -5.47
CA THR A 71 -9.88 -9.92 -5.98
C THR A 71 -9.50 -9.63 -7.43
N VAL A 72 -8.39 -10.21 -7.87
CA VAL A 72 -7.84 -10.00 -9.23
C VAL A 72 -8.84 -10.39 -10.32
N GLU A 73 -9.68 -11.40 -10.08
CA GLU A 73 -10.71 -11.87 -11.00
C GLU A 73 -11.82 -10.85 -11.28
N GLU A 74 -11.92 -9.80 -10.47
CA GLU A 74 -12.88 -8.70 -10.71
C GLU A 74 -12.41 -7.72 -11.80
N ILE A 75 -11.16 -7.84 -12.27
CA ILE A 75 -10.55 -6.92 -13.24
C ILE A 75 -10.54 -7.56 -14.64
N ASP A 76 -11.23 -6.94 -15.58
CA ASP A 76 -11.23 -7.35 -16.99
C ASP A 76 -10.11 -6.66 -17.78
N LEU A 77 -9.08 -7.42 -18.14
CA LEU A 77 -7.95 -6.96 -18.97
C LEU A 77 -8.15 -7.21 -20.47
N SER A 78 -9.27 -7.78 -20.89
CA SER A 78 -9.47 -8.29 -22.26
C SER A 78 -9.35 -7.20 -23.33
N LYS A 79 -9.68 -5.96 -23.02
CA LYS A 79 -9.65 -4.82 -23.94
C LYS A 79 -8.32 -4.06 -23.94
N ASP A 80 -7.54 -4.20 -22.90
CA ASP A 80 -6.33 -3.40 -22.70
C ASP A 80 -5.25 -3.65 -23.76
N MET A 81 -5.20 -4.87 -24.33
CA MET A 81 -4.21 -5.20 -25.37
C MET A 81 -4.39 -4.39 -26.65
N ASN A 82 -5.62 -3.97 -26.99
CA ASN A 82 -5.87 -3.10 -28.14
C ASN A 82 -5.29 -1.70 -27.87
N ASP A 83 -5.55 -1.17 -26.68
CA ASP A 83 -5.03 0.13 -26.28
C ASP A 83 -3.51 0.08 -26.15
N TRP A 84 -2.96 -0.96 -25.49
CA TRP A 84 -1.52 -1.19 -25.36
C TRP A 84 -0.79 -1.15 -26.69
N SER A 85 -1.34 -1.82 -27.72
CA SER A 85 -0.75 -1.85 -29.07
C SER A 85 -0.81 -0.49 -29.77
N SER A 86 -1.71 0.40 -29.38
CA SER A 86 -1.86 1.75 -29.92
C SER A 86 -1.00 2.80 -29.22
N LEU A 87 -0.50 2.50 -28.01
CA LEU A 87 0.36 3.39 -27.25
C LEU A 87 1.71 3.59 -27.95
N LYS A 88 2.26 4.81 -27.81
CA LYS A 88 3.62 5.10 -28.28
C LYS A 88 4.65 4.34 -27.45
N ALA A 89 5.82 4.10 -28.02
CA ALA A 89 6.92 3.41 -27.32
C ALA A 89 7.29 4.06 -25.99
N ASP A 90 7.28 5.39 -25.92
CA ASP A 90 7.55 6.14 -24.69
C ASP A 90 6.46 5.94 -23.62
N GLU A 91 5.19 5.85 -24.02
CA GLU A 91 4.07 5.58 -23.11
C GLU A 91 4.14 4.14 -22.59
N GLN A 92 4.45 3.18 -23.45
CA GLN A 92 4.68 1.79 -23.02
C GLN A 92 5.88 1.66 -22.09
N HIS A 93 7.00 2.34 -22.38
CA HIS A 93 8.18 2.35 -21.52
C HIS A 93 7.84 2.89 -20.12
N PHE A 94 7.15 3.99 -20.07
CA PHE A 94 6.68 4.60 -18.84
C PHE A 94 5.80 3.66 -18.00
N ILE A 95 4.77 3.04 -18.61
CA ILE A 95 3.89 2.09 -17.91
C ILE A 95 4.68 0.88 -17.40
N LYS A 96 5.61 0.35 -18.21
CA LYS A 96 6.49 -0.76 -17.80
C LYS A 96 7.27 -0.44 -16.52
N ASN A 97 7.88 0.75 -16.43
CA ASN A 97 8.65 1.13 -15.26
C ASN A 97 7.77 1.31 -14.00
N ILE A 98 6.57 1.84 -14.16
CA ILE A 98 5.60 1.96 -13.06
C ILE A 98 5.18 0.57 -12.57
N LEU A 99 4.79 -0.33 -13.47
CA LEU A 99 4.40 -1.69 -13.10
C LEU A 99 5.55 -2.47 -12.46
N ALA A 100 6.77 -2.26 -12.95
CA ALA A 100 7.98 -2.86 -12.38
C ALA A 100 8.25 -2.36 -10.95
N PHE A 101 8.07 -1.05 -10.70
CA PHE A 101 8.16 -0.49 -9.35
C PHE A 101 7.10 -1.10 -8.44
N PHE A 102 5.84 -1.12 -8.83
CA PHE A 102 4.77 -1.69 -8.03
C PHE A 102 5.04 -3.16 -7.67
N ALA A 103 5.38 -3.99 -8.66
CA ALA A 103 5.64 -5.42 -8.44
C ALA A 103 6.81 -5.69 -7.48
N GLY A 104 7.80 -4.78 -7.40
CA GLY A 104 8.94 -4.90 -6.48
C GLY A 104 8.65 -4.35 -5.09
N SER A 105 7.84 -3.29 -4.97
CA SER A 105 7.63 -2.57 -3.70
C SER A 105 6.72 -3.31 -2.73
N ASP A 106 5.67 -3.98 -3.20
CA ASP A 106 4.72 -4.68 -2.33
C ASP A 106 5.38 -5.79 -1.50
N GLY A 107 6.38 -6.48 -2.06
CA GLY A 107 7.16 -7.47 -1.30
C GLY A 107 7.90 -6.86 -0.11
N ILE A 108 8.40 -5.63 -0.24
CA ILE A 108 9.09 -4.89 0.83
C ILE A 108 8.07 -4.44 1.89
N VAL A 109 6.92 -3.94 1.46
CA VAL A 109 5.81 -3.57 2.36
C VAL A 109 5.34 -4.77 3.17
N LEU A 110 5.09 -5.91 2.51
CA LEU A 110 4.71 -7.17 3.16
C LEU A 110 5.70 -7.61 4.23
N GLU A 111 7.01 -7.57 3.93
CA GLU A 111 8.04 -7.96 4.89
C GLU A 111 8.02 -7.04 6.11
N ASN A 112 7.89 -5.73 5.92
CA ASN A 112 7.81 -4.76 7.01
C ASN A 112 6.59 -5.00 7.91
N LEU A 113 5.41 -5.20 7.33
CA LEU A 113 4.18 -5.48 8.07
C LEU A 113 4.30 -6.76 8.90
N ALA A 114 4.72 -7.86 8.26
CA ALA A 114 4.76 -9.17 8.89
C ALA A 114 5.86 -9.28 9.95
N VAL A 115 7.06 -8.73 9.69
CA VAL A 115 8.23 -8.90 10.58
C VAL A 115 8.27 -7.85 11.69
N ARG A 116 7.78 -6.63 11.43
CA ARG A 116 7.92 -5.51 12.36
C ARG A 116 6.61 -5.12 13.03
N PHE A 117 5.68 -4.51 12.30
CA PHE A 117 4.50 -3.88 12.91
C PHE A 117 3.57 -4.87 13.62
N MET A 118 3.38 -6.07 13.08
CA MET A 118 2.61 -7.14 13.74
C MET A 118 3.25 -7.61 15.06
N ASN A 119 4.58 -7.49 15.20
CA ASN A 119 5.29 -7.84 16.41
C ASN A 119 5.38 -6.69 17.41
N ASP A 120 5.45 -5.45 16.95
CA ASP A 120 5.60 -4.28 17.82
C ASP A 120 4.28 -3.91 18.52
N ILE A 121 3.16 -3.94 17.77
CA ILE A 121 1.86 -3.49 18.29
C ILE A 121 1.06 -4.68 18.82
N LYS A 122 0.74 -4.64 20.11
CA LYS A 122 -0.01 -5.71 20.81
C LYS A 122 -1.52 -5.48 20.86
N ILE A 123 -2.01 -4.41 20.23
CA ILE A 123 -3.44 -4.07 20.20
C ILE A 123 -4.16 -4.96 19.19
N PRO A 124 -5.19 -5.76 19.59
CA PRO A 124 -5.88 -6.66 18.66
C PRO A 124 -6.56 -5.97 17.48
N GLU A 125 -7.07 -4.76 17.68
CA GLU A 125 -7.68 -3.95 16.62
C GLU A 125 -6.66 -3.57 15.53
N ALA A 126 -5.42 -3.28 15.93
CA ALA A 126 -4.33 -3.03 14.99
C ALA A 126 -3.90 -4.32 14.28
N ALA A 127 -3.82 -5.44 15.00
CA ALA A 127 -3.51 -6.75 14.43
C ALA A 127 -4.55 -7.18 13.37
N CYS A 128 -5.84 -6.87 13.57
CA CYS A 128 -6.88 -7.11 12.59
C CYS A 128 -6.65 -6.31 11.29
N PHE A 129 -6.27 -5.04 11.40
CA PHE A 129 -6.00 -4.20 10.24
C PHE A 129 -4.77 -4.67 9.48
N TYR A 130 -3.64 -4.85 10.17
CA TYR A 130 -2.39 -5.30 9.54
C TYR A 130 -2.52 -6.68 8.90
N GLY A 131 -3.23 -7.62 9.56
CA GLY A 131 -3.50 -8.93 8.97
C GLY A 131 -4.32 -8.83 7.67
N PHE A 132 -5.28 -7.92 7.60
CA PHE A 132 -6.04 -7.65 6.39
C PHE A 132 -5.20 -6.91 5.35
N GLN A 133 -4.41 -5.91 5.74
CA GLN A 133 -3.48 -5.22 4.86
C GLN A 133 -2.52 -6.21 4.18
N ILE A 134 -1.89 -7.12 4.93
CA ILE A 134 -1.04 -8.18 4.39
C ILE A 134 -1.78 -9.01 3.32
N ALA A 135 -3.06 -9.33 3.55
CA ALA A 135 -3.85 -10.04 2.55
C ALA A 135 -4.09 -9.22 1.28
N MET A 136 -4.33 -7.91 1.41
CA MET A 136 -4.51 -7.01 0.26
C MET A 136 -3.22 -6.81 -0.52
N GLU A 137 -2.06 -6.67 0.16
CA GLU A 137 -0.76 -6.58 -0.52
C GLU A 137 -0.44 -7.82 -1.39
N ASN A 138 -0.87 -9.01 -0.95
CA ASN A 138 -0.75 -10.20 -1.79
C ASN A 138 -1.62 -10.09 -3.06
N ILE A 139 -2.83 -9.51 -2.96
CA ILE A 139 -3.71 -9.28 -4.11
C ILE A 139 -3.13 -8.21 -5.04
N HIS A 140 -2.55 -7.13 -4.49
CA HIS A 140 -1.87 -6.10 -5.26
C HIS A 140 -0.68 -6.69 -6.03
N SER A 141 0.17 -7.46 -5.38
CA SER A 141 1.32 -8.14 -5.98
C SER A 141 0.92 -9.10 -7.09
N GLU A 142 -0.15 -9.89 -6.90
CA GLU A 142 -0.73 -10.74 -7.94
C GLU A 142 -1.23 -9.91 -9.13
N MET A 143 -1.95 -8.80 -8.86
CA MET A 143 -2.47 -7.93 -9.91
C MET A 143 -1.35 -7.31 -10.75
N TYR A 144 -0.30 -6.78 -10.14
CA TYR A 144 0.85 -6.22 -10.87
C TYR A 144 1.59 -7.26 -11.70
N SER A 145 1.76 -8.46 -11.15
CA SER A 145 2.36 -9.58 -11.89
C SER A 145 1.51 -9.97 -13.11
N LEU A 146 0.19 -10.00 -12.96
CA LEU A 146 -0.74 -10.28 -14.05
C LEU A 146 -0.72 -9.19 -15.12
N LEU A 147 -0.65 -7.91 -14.75
CA LEU A 147 -0.53 -6.79 -15.68
C LEU A 147 0.77 -6.89 -16.51
N ILE A 148 1.90 -7.17 -15.85
CA ILE A 148 3.19 -7.39 -16.53
C ILE A 148 3.09 -8.59 -17.48
N ASP A 149 2.52 -9.71 -17.04
CA ASP A 149 2.36 -10.91 -17.88
C ASP A 149 1.44 -10.65 -19.09
N THR A 150 0.39 -9.86 -18.89
CA THR A 150 -0.57 -9.54 -19.94
C THR A 150 0.04 -8.64 -21.02
N TYR A 151 0.75 -7.56 -20.63
CA TYR A 151 1.21 -6.55 -21.59
C TYR A 151 2.58 -6.88 -22.18
N ILE A 152 3.46 -7.57 -21.45
CA ILE A 152 4.82 -7.85 -21.86
C ILE A 152 4.93 -9.26 -22.40
N LYS A 153 5.20 -9.41 -23.70
CA LYS A 153 5.29 -10.74 -24.33
C LYS A 153 6.73 -11.28 -24.41
N ASP A 154 7.72 -10.40 -24.38
CA ASP A 154 9.12 -10.80 -24.34
C ASP A 154 9.53 -11.28 -22.95
N ASN A 155 9.99 -12.53 -22.85
CA ASN A 155 10.33 -13.16 -21.58
C ASN A 155 11.56 -12.53 -20.90
N SER A 156 12.52 -12.00 -21.65
CA SER A 156 13.69 -11.32 -21.11
C SER A 156 13.30 -9.99 -20.46
N GLU A 157 12.48 -9.21 -21.16
CA GLU A 157 11.94 -7.96 -20.63
C GLU A 157 11.02 -8.19 -19.41
N LYS A 158 10.16 -9.22 -19.45
CA LYS A 158 9.34 -9.62 -18.31
C LYS A 158 10.20 -9.95 -17.09
N THR A 159 11.24 -10.76 -17.27
CA THR A 159 12.18 -11.10 -16.19
C THR A 159 12.88 -9.86 -15.64
N ARG A 160 13.29 -8.92 -16.51
CA ARG A 160 13.91 -7.66 -16.09
C ARG A 160 12.96 -6.83 -15.23
N LEU A 161 11.70 -6.69 -15.63
CA LEU A 161 10.70 -5.90 -14.91
C LEU A 161 10.32 -6.53 -13.56
N LEU A 162 10.18 -7.86 -13.49
CA LEU A 162 9.88 -8.57 -12.24
C LEU A 162 11.07 -8.57 -11.25
N ASN A 163 12.27 -8.22 -11.71
CA ASN A 163 13.46 -8.04 -10.88
C ASN A 163 13.88 -6.55 -10.84
N ALA A 164 12.92 -5.64 -10.83
CA ALA A 164 13.14 -4.20 -10.99
C ALA A 164 14.04 -3.59 -9.91
N ILE A 165 14.01 -4.11 -8.70
CA ILE A 165 14.87 -3.65 -7.59
C ILE A 165 16.35 -3.74 -7.99
N ASP A 166 16.74 -4.81 -8.67
CA ASP A 166 18.14 -5.04 -9.09
C ASP A 166 18.43 -4.47 -10.49
N THR A 167 17.41 -4.29 -11.33
CA THR A 167 17.60 -4.01 -12.77
C THR A 167 17.27 -2.57 -13.16
N ILE A 168 16.56 -1.82 -12.32
CA ILE A 168 16.16 -0.43 -12.55
C ILE A 168 16.67 0.44 -11.39
N PRO A 169 17.73 1.25 -11.59
CA PRO A 169 18.39 1.98 -10.49
C PRO A 169 17.48 2.88 -9.66
N SER A 170 16.53 3.56 -10.27
CA SER A 170 15.60 4.45 -9.55
C SER A 170 14.59 3.66 -8.72
N VAL A 171 14.20 2.43 -9.13
CA VAL A 171 13.42 1.50 -8.31
C VAL A 171 14.27 0.99 -7.14
N GLY A 172 15.52 0.60 -7.40
CA GLY A 172 16.47 0.17 -6.36
C GLY A 172 16.63 1.20 -5.25
N LYS A 173 16.76 2.51 -5.59
CA LYS A 173 16.86 3.58 -4.59
C LYS A 173 15.63 3.68 -3.67
N LYS A 174 14.43 3.54 -4.21
CA LYS A 174 13.20 3.52 -3.42
C LYS A 174 13.18 2.32 -2.48
N ALA A 175 13.56 1.14 -2.99
CA ALA A 175 13.66 -0.09 -2.22
C ALA A 175 14.70 0.03 -1.09
N ASP A 176 15.90 0.52 -1.39
CA ASP A 176 16.98 0.72 -0.40
C ASP A 176 16.54 1.66 0.72
N TRP A 177 15.82 2.73 0.38
CA TRP A 177 15.28 3.67 1.37
C TRP A 177 14.26 2.98 2.29
N ALA A 178 13.32 2.20 1.75
CA ALA A 178 12.33 1.48 2.55
C ALA A 178 12.99 0.41 3.42
N ILE A 179 13.92 -0.38 2.87
CA ILE A 179 14.66 -1.44 3.56
C ILE A 179 15.53 -0.86 4.69
N LYS A 180 16.13 0.32 4.50
CA LYS A 180 16.87 1.03 5.56
C LYS A 180 16.02 1.15 6.83
N TRP A 181 14.77 1.56 6.72
CA TRP A 181 13.87 1.72 7.86
C TRP A 181 13.37 0.40 8.45
N ILE A 182 13.19 -0.64 7.62
CA ILE A 182 12.85 -1.99 8.09
C ILE A 182 13.97 -2.57 8.94
N ASN A 183 15.23 -2.40 8.52
CA ASN A 183 16.39 -2.98 9.16
C ASN A 183 16.94 -2.12 10.32
N ASP A 184 16.54 -0.87 10.43
CA ASP A 184 16.99 0.01 11.49
C ASP A 184 16.41 -0.41 12.85
N LYS A 185 17.26 -0.99 13.70
CA LYS A 185 16.92 -1.45 15.04
C LYS A 185 16.99 -0.34 16.08
N ASP A 186 17.70 0.74 15.75
CA ASP A 186 17.98 1.85 16.66
C ASP A 186 16.96 2.98 16.52
N SER A 187 16.21 3.01 15.42
CA SER A 187 15.13 3.97 15.20
C SER A 187 13.95 3.75 16.12
N SER A 188 13.40 4.83 16.65
CA SER A 188 12.17 4.80 17.42
C SER A 188 11.00 4.24 16.61
N PHE A 189 10.02 3.67 17.29
CA PHE A 189 8.78 3.22 16.63
C PHE A 189 8.11 4.34 15.84
N ALA A 190 8.09 5.57 16.38
CA ALA A 190 7.58 6.77 15.72
C ALA A 190 8.23 7.02 14.34
N LYS A 191 9.58 6.94 14.25
CA LYS A 191 10.29 7.09 12.98
C LYS A 191 9.90 6.02 11.95
N ARG A 192 9.79 4.77 12.39
CA ARG A 192 9.41 3.65 11.51
C ARG A 192 7.98 3.78 10.98
N VAL A 193 7.03 4.22 11.82
CA VAL A 193 5.63 4.48 11.38
C VAL A 193 5.58 5.62 10.36
N ILE A 194 6.36 6.71 10.58
CA ILE A 194 6.44 7.80 9.61
C ILE A 194 7.04 7.34 8.29
N ALA A 195 8.15 6.58 8.33
CA ALA A 195 8.76 6.04 7.12
C ALA A 195 7.79 5.13 6.35
N PHE A 196 7.00 4.32 7.07
CA PHE A 196 5.97 3.49 6.47
C PHE A 196 4.86 4.33 5.83
N ALA A 197 4.34 5.36 6.53
CA ALA A 197 3.37 6.28 5.97
C ALA A 197 3.89 7.04 4.72
N VAL A 198 5.19 7.29 4.66
CA VAL A 198 5.85 7.90 3.50
C VAL A 198 5.93 6.93 2.32
N VAL A 199 6.22 5.65 2.56
CA VAL A 199 6.19 4.62 1.51
C VAL A 199 4.79 4.55 0.90
N GLU A 200 3.76 4.33 1.71
CA GLU A 200 2.37 4.19 1.28
C GLU A 200 1.79 5.47 0.66
N GLY A 201 2.09 6.62 1.27
CA GLY A 201 1.49 7.89 0.88
C GLY A 201 2.25 8.66 -0.20
N ILE A 202 3.59 8.54 -0.29
CA ILE A 202 4.42 9.35 -1.20
C ILE A 202 4.99 8.50 -2.33
N PHE A 203 5.64 7.36 -2.05
CA PHE A 203 6.34 6.58 -3.07
C PHE A 203 5.42 5.95 -4.13
N PHE A 204 4.16 5.78 -3.83
CA PHE A 204 3.18 5.31 -4.82
C PHE A 204 2.47 6.45 -5.57
N SER A 205 2.54 7.69 -5.05
CA SER A 205 1.69 8.79 -5.49
C SER A 205 1.89 9.21 -6.95
N GLY A 206 3.14 9.34 -7.39
CA GLY A 206 3.48 9.70 -8.76
C GLY A 206 3.05 8.60 -9.75
N SER A 207 3.23 7.35 -9.37
CA SER A 207 2.85 6.18 -10.16
C SER A 207 1.33 6.09 -10.35
N PHE A 208 0.56 6.22 -9.27
CA PHE A 208 -0.91 6.25 -9.35
C PHE A 208 -1.43 7.41 -10.20
N CYS A 209 -0.91 8.61 -9.98
CA CYS A 209 -1.26 9.80 -10.78
C CYS A 209 -1.04 9.55 -12.27
N SER A 210 0.04 8.89 -12.61
CA SER A 210 0.42 8.58 -13.99
C SER A 210 -0.54 7.60 -14.66
N ILE A 211 -1.03 6.58 -13.94
CA ILE A 211 -2.05 5.67 -14.46
C ILE A 211 -3.41 6.38 -14.53
N PHE A 212 -3.76 7.25 -13.60
CA PHE A 212 -4.98 8.06 -13.69
C PHE A 212 -5.00 9.01 -14.88
N TRP A 213 -3.82 9.46 -15.34
CA TRP A 213 -3.72 10.21 -16.60
C TRP A 213 -4.16 9.37 -17.82
N LEU A 214 -3.88 8.05 -17.86
CA LEU A 214 -4.42 7.16 -18.89
C LEU A 214 -5.94 7.07 -18.79
N LYS A 215 -6.49 6.99 -17.57
CA LYS A 215 -7.95 6.99 -17.34
C LYS A 215 -8.60 8.25 -17.90
N LYS A 216 -8.02 9.44 -17.66
CA LYS A 216 -8.49 10.71 -18.24
C LYS A 216 -8.57 10.66 -19.77
N ARG A 217 -7.72 9.85 -20.41
CA ARG A 217 -7.69 9.64 -21.87
C ARG A 217 -8.64 8.52 -22.35
N GLY A 218 -9.30 7.82 -21.46
CA GLY A 218 -10.16 6.67 -21.78
C GLY A 218 -9.42 5.45 -22.30
N LEU A 219 -8.16 5.24 -21.87
CA LEU A 219 -7.28 4.15 -22.30
C LEU A 219 -7.00 3.17 -21.17
N MET A 220 -6.73 1.91 -21.51
CA MET A 220 -6.28 0.86 -20.59
C MET A 220 -7.27 0.66 -19.43
N ALA A 221 -8.51 0.33 -19.74
CA ALA A 221 -9.61 0.27 -18.78
C ALA A 221 -9.34 -0.69 -17.62
N GLY A 222 -8.76 -1.86 -17.87
CA GLY A 222 -8.40 -2.83 -16.84
C GLY A 222 -7.29 -2.30 -15.93
N LEU A 223 -6.20 -1.77 -16.50
CA LEU A 223 -5.12 -1.15 -15.74
C LEU A 223 -5.62 0.01 -14.87
N THR A 224 -6.45 0.88 -15.43
CA THR A 224 -6.95 2.05 -14.68
C THR A 224 -7.97 1.66 -13.61
N SER A 225 -8.77 0.61 -13.82
CA SER A 225 -9.69 0.09 -12.81
C SER A 225 -8.94 -0.56 -11.64
N SER A 226 -7.92 -1.38 -11.91
CA SER A 226 -7.06 -1.92 -10.84
C SER A 226 -6.35 -0.81 -10.07
N ASN A 227 -5.83 0.22 -10.76
CA ASN A 227 -5.21 1.37 -10.13
C ASN A 227 -6.16 2.13 -9.17
N GLU A 228 -7.46 2.22 -9.50
CA GLU A 228 -8.47 2.83 -8.61
C GLU A 228 -8.63 2.03 -7.32
N LEU A 229 -8.72 0.71 -7.43
CA LEU A 229 -8.90 -0.16 -6.27
C LEU A 229 -7.64 -0.15 -5.38
N ILE A 230 -6.47 -0.31 -5.98
CA ILE A 230 -5.21 -0.32 -5.25
C ILE A 230 -4.92 1.03 -4.61
N SER A 231 -5.02 2.15 -5.34
CA SER A 231 -4.75 3.48 -4.77
C SER A 231 -5.72 3.87 -3.65
N ARG A 232 -6.95 3.35 -3.66
CA ARG A 232 -7.89 3.46 -2.55
C ARG A 232 -7.40 2.69 -1.32
N ASP A 233 -6.90 1.48 -1.52
CA ASP A 233 -6.40 0.63 -0.45
C ASP A 233 -5.15 1.25 0.18
N GLU A 234 -4.19 1.75 -0.62
CA GLU A 234 -3.01 2.46 -0.15
C GLU A 234 -3.35 3.75 0.62
N GLY A 235 -4.42 4.43 0.19
CA GLY A 235 -4.96 5.56 0.95
C GLY A 235 -5.45 5.15 2.36
N MET A 236 -6.06 3.96 2.50
CA MET A 236 -6.47 3.43 3.80
C MET A 236 -5.28 2.95 4.63
N HIS A 237 -4.24 2.39 4.00
CA HIS A 237 -2.99 1.99 4.67
C HIS A 237 -2.28 3.22 5.24
N THR A 238 -2.19 4.30 4.46
CA THR A 238 -1.67 5.60 4.92
C THR A 238 -2.50 6.16 6.08
N ASP A 239 -3.84 6.18 5.96
CA ASP A 239 -4.74 6.66 7.02
C ASP A 239 -4.56 5.84 8.31
N PHE A 240 -4.31 4.53 8.20
CA PHE A 240 -4.07 3.70 9.36
C PHE A 240 -2.72 3.99 10.01
N ALA A 241 -1.65 4.19 9.24
CA ALA A 241 -0.35 4.61 9.75
C ALA A 241 -0.44 5.96 10.48
N VAL A 242 -1.19 6.92 9.93
CA VAL A 242 -1.47 8.22 10.57
C VAL A 242 -2.25 8.03 11.88
N ALA A 243 -3.24 7.13 11.90
CA ALA A 243 -4.01 6.83 13.11
C ALA A 243 -3.13 6.21 14.21
N ILE A 244 -2.26 5.25 13.87
CA ILE A 244 -1.27 4.68 14.79
C ILE A 244 -0.34 5.78 15.31
N TYR A 245 0.20 6.62 14.42
CA TYR A 245 1.07 7.72 14.83
C TYR A 245 0.35 8.71 15.77
N SER A 246 -0.93 8.97 15.55
CA SER A 246 -1.72 9.88 16.40
C SER A 246 -1.83 9.40 17.84
N LEU A 247 -1.76 8.08 18.08
CA LEU A 247 -1.84 7.46 19.40
C LEU A 247 -0.51 7.46 20.16
N LEU A 248 0.61 7.83 19.52
CA LEU A 248 1.91 7.91 20.18
C LEU A 248 1.97 9.12 21.11
N GLU A 249 2.59 8.93 22.28
CA GLU A 249 2.88 10.03 23.22
C GLU A 249 4.16 10.76 22.84
N ASN A 250 5.17 10.05 22.35
CA ASN A 250 6.46 10.62 21.98
C ASN A 250 6.53 10.86 20.46
N LYS A 251 5.97 11.98 20.03
CA LYS A 251 5.99 12.39 18.62
C LYS A 251 7.35 12.95 18.22
N LEU A 252 7.68 12.81 16.94
CA LEU A 252 8.89 13.40 16.39
C LEU A 252 8.77 14.94 16.31
N ASP A 253 9.89 15.63 16.37
CA ASP A 253 9.96 17.05 16.05
C ASP A 253 9.76 17.27 14.53
N PHE A 254 9.39 18.52 14.18
CA PHE A 254 9.12 18.87 12.79
C PHE A 254 10.34 18.76 11.87
N ASP A 255 11.53 19.05 12.39
CA ASP A 255 12.76 19.00 11.58
C ASP A 255 13.07 17.55 11.18
N THR A 256 12.91 16.59 12.09
CA THR A 256 13.02 15.14 11.80
C THR A 256 11.99 14.69 10.75
N ILE A 257 10.73 15.10 10.87
CA ILE A 257 9.68 14.79 9.86
C ILE A 257 10.07 15.37 8.51
N LYS A 258 10.52 16.61 8.50
CA LYS A 258 10.91 17.31 7.28
C LYS A 258 12.06 16.61 6.57
N GLU A 259 13.09 16.17 7.29
CA GLU A 259 14.21 15.41 6.72
C GLU A 259 13.74 14.11 6.05
N ILE A 260 12.93 13.30 6.75
CA ILE A 260 12.41 12.03 6.22
C ILE A 260 11.57 12.26 4.96
N VAL A 261 10.67 13.23 5.00
CA VAL A 261 9.76 13.52 3.89
C VAL A 261 10.51 14.11 2.69
N GLN A 262 11.46 15.02 2.92
CA GLN A 262 12.24 15.62 1.84
C GLN A 262 13.14 14.60 1.14
N GLU A 263 13.81 13.71 1.88
CA GLU A 263 14.59 12.62 1.30
C GLU A 263 13.72 11.76 0.37
N ALA A 264 12.55 11.36 0.83
CA ALA A 264 11.62 10.54 0.05
C ALA A 264 11.05 11.26 -1.18
N VAL A 265 10.71 12.54 -1.04
CA VAL A 265 10.21 13.36 -2.16
C VAL A 265 11.24 13.47 -3.28
N GLU A 266 12.52 13.68 -2.95
CA GLU A 266 13.56 13.75 -3.98
C GLU A 266 13.80 12.40 -4.67
N ILE A 267 13.74 11.29 -3.94
CA ILE A 267 13.80 9.93 -4.51
C ILE A 267 12.60 9.66 -5.45
N GLU A 268 11.39 10.04 -5.03
CA GLU A 268 10.19 9.87 -5.85
C GLU A 268 10.23 10.73 -7.12
N LYS A 269 10.70 11.98 -7.01
CA LYS A 269 10.89 12.84 -8.19
C LYS A 269 11.91 12.25 -9.15
N GLU A 270 13.04 11.74 -8.66
CA GLU A 270 14.05 11.09 -9.50
C GLU A 270 13.45 9.90 -10.24
N PHE A 271 12.72 9.01 -9.54
CA PHE A 271 12.04 7.88 -10.16
C PHE A 271 11.07 8.32 -11.28
N ILE A 272 10.24 9.30 -11.02
CA ILE A 272 9.27 9.79 -12.00
C ILE A 272 9.96 10.47 -13.19
N ILE A 273 11.01 11.25 -12.98
CA ILE A 273 11.77 11.91 -14.06
C ILE A 273 12.45 10.87 -14.96
N ASP A 274 13.06 9.84 -14.37
CA ASP A 274 13.71 8.75 -15.10
C ASP A 274 12.70 7.89 -15.88
N SER A 275 11.49 7.71 -15.31
CA SER A 275 10.43 6.90 -15.91
C SER A 275 9.68 7.64 -17.03
N ILE A 276 9.62 8.99 -17.00
CA ILE A 276 8.94 9.82 -18.02
C ILE A 276 9.98 10.43 -18.98
N PRO A 277 10.39 9.72 -20.05
CA PRO A 277 11.49 10.17 -20.93
C PRO A 277 11.11 11.36 -21.81
N CYS A 278 9.83 11.76 -21.83
CA CYS A 278 9.35 12.82 -22.73
C CYS A 278 8.22 13.65 -22.12
N LYS A 279 7.94 14.81 -22.74
CA LYS A 279 6.78 15.63 -22.40
C LYS A 279 5.52 14.94 -22.95
N LEU A 280 4.82 14.20 -22.09
CA LEU A 280 3.50 13.68 -22.42
C LEU A 280 2.47 14.83 -22.41
N ILE A 281 1.43 14.73 -23.25
CA ILE A 281 0.39 15.78 -23.36
C ILE A 281 -0.36 15.87 -22.02
N GLY A 282 -0.22 17.01 -21.33
CA GLY A 282 -0.88 17.28 -20.04
C GLY A 282 -0.24 16.65 -18.80
N MET A 283 0.90 15.96 -18.98
CA MET A 283 1.70 15.42 -17.88
C MET A 283 3.19 15.54 -18.21
N ASN A 284 3.96 16.19 -17.37
CA ASN A 284 5.39 16.33 -17.52
C ASN A 284 6.09 16.28 -16.14
N SER A 285 7.40 16.13 -16.14
CA SER A 285 8.20 15.99 -14.93
C SER A 285 8.05 17.16 -13.94
N GLU A 286 7.87 18.40 -14.45
CA GLU A 286 7.68 19.57 -13.59
C GLU A 286 6.34 19.52 -12.84
N LEU A 287 5.25 19.23 -13.55
CA LEU A 287 3.91 19.10 -12.94
C LEU A 287 3.88 17.90 -11.98
N MET A 288 4.50 16.78 -12.35
CA MET A 288 4.59 15.61 -11.48
C MET A 288 5.38 15.91 -10.20
N SER A 289 6.49 16.65 -10.30
CA SER A 289 7.26 17.08 -9.13
C SER A 289 6.40 17.93 -8.18
N LYS A 290 5.62 18.88 -8.70
CA LYS A 290 4.67 19.67 -7.91
C LYS A 290 3.56 18.82 -7.28
N TYR A 291 3.10 17.79 -7.99
CA TYR A 291 2.09 16.88 -7.46
C TYR A 291 2.64 16.06 -6.28
N ILE A 292 3.87 15.53 -6.39
CA ILE A 292 4.54 14.80 -5.32
C ILE A 292 4.72 15.71 -4.08
N GLU A 293 5.16 16.96 -4.27
CA GLU A 293 5.24 17.96 -3.19
C GLU A 293 3.88 18.24 -2.54
N PHE A 294 2.81 18.34 -3.34
CA PHE A 294 1.45 18.52 -2.84
C PHE A 294 0.99 17.32 -1.99
N VAL A 295 1.29 16.09 -2.41
CA VAL A 295 0.97 14.87 -1.67
C VAL A 295 1.76 14.81 -0.36
N ALA A 296 3.04 15.17 -0.38
CA ALA A 296 3.88 15.26 0.81
C ALA A 296 3.33 16.27 1.82
N ASP A 297 2.93 17.47 1.37
CA ASP A 297 2.28 18.47 2.21
C ASP A 297 0.98 17.95 2.84
N ARG A 298 0.18 17.19 2.08
CA ARG A 298 -1.05 16.57 2.59
C ARG A 298 -0.74 15.55 3.68
N LEU A 299 0.26 14.70 3.49
CA LEU A 299 0.69 13.74 4.50
C LEU A 299 1.17 14.45 5.78
N CYS A 300 1.99 15.51 5.66
CA CYS A 300 2.41 16.32 6.81
C CYS A 300 1.23 16.87 7.59
N LEU A 301 0.21 17.42 6.92
CA LEU A 301 -1.01 17.93 7.57
C LEU A 301 -1.79 16.82 8.27
N GLN A 302 -1.91 15.62 7.67
CA GLN A 302 -2.58 14.47 8.29
C GLN A 302 -1.85 14.01 9.56
N LEU A 303 -0.53 14.08 9.56
CA LEU A 303 0.33 13.75 10.72
C LEU A 303 0.31 14.85 11.80
N GLY A 304 -0.32 15.99 11.55
CA GLY A 304 -0.43 17.11 12.49
C GLY A 304 0.71 18.15 12.41
N TYR A 305 1.47 18.15 11.30
CA TYR A 305 2.57 19.07 11.05
C TYR A 305 2.23 20.13 10.00
N SER A 306 3.08 21.15 9.90
CA SER A 306 2.97 22.17 8.85
C SER A 306 3.37 21.63 7.48
N LYS A 307 2.91 22.27 6.42
CA LYS A 307 3.37 22.02 5.05
C LYS A 307 4.86 22.35 4.92
N ILE A 308 5.57 21.55 4.10
CA ILE A 308 6.99 21.75 3.79
C ILE A 308 7.15 22.60 2.52
N TYR A 309 6.33 22.32 1.49
CA TYR A 309 6.48 22.92 0.15
C TYR A 309 5.47 24.03 -0.13
N GLY A 310 4.30 24.02 0.51
CA GLY A 310 3.20 24.93 0.20
C GLY A 310 2.62 24.71 -1.21
N ALA A 311 2.78 23.50 -1.74
CA ALA A 311 2.36 23.16 -3.09
C ALA A 311 0.85 23.03 -3.23
N SER A 312 0.33 23.33 -4.44
CA SER A 312 -1.05 23.08 -4.84
C SER A 312 -1.10 21.94 -5.86
N ASN A 313 -2.26 21.22 -5.90
CA ASN A 313 -2.45 20.16 -6.87
C ASN A 313 -2.46 20.72 -8.30
N PRO A 314 -1.53 20.30 -9.18
CA PRO A 314 -1.48 20.78 -10.56
C PRO A 314 -2.43 20.03 -11.50
N PHE A 315 -3.08 18.94 -11.04
CA PHE A 315 -3.90 18.05 -11.86
C PHE A 315 -5.36 18.07 -11.43
N ASP A 316 -6.23 18.65 -12.26
CA ASP A 316 -7.69 18.70 -12.06
C ASP A 316 -8.31 17.29 -11.93
N PHE A 317 -7.83 16.32 -12.69
CA PHE A 317 -8.36 14.96 -12.68
C PHE A 317 -8.07 14.24 -11.35
N MET A 318 -7.00 14.60 -10.64
CA MET A 318 -6.70 14.04 -9.34
C MET A 318 -7.61 14.62 -8.23
N GLU A 319 -8.15 15.83 -8.42
CA GLU A 319 -9.16 16.38 -7.51
C GLU A 319 -10.50 15.65 -7.66
N MET A 320 -10.92 15.35 -8.89
CA MET A 320 -12.15 14.60 -9.16
C MET A 320 -12.10 13.20 -8.54
N ILE A 321 -10.98 12.48 -8.68
CA ILE A 321 -10.78 11.16 -8.07
C ILE A 321 -10.84 11.24 -6.53
N SER A 322 -10.26 12.27 -5.93
CA SER A 322 -10.32 12.52 -4.50
C SER A 322 -11.74 12.81 -4.01
N LEU A 323 -12.56 13.51 -4.80
CA LEU A 323 -13.98 13.75 -4.52
C LEU A 323 -14.82 12.49 -4.68
N GLU A 324 -14.57 11.69 -5.70
CA GLU A 324 -15.21 10.39 -5.90
C GLU A 324 -14.91 9.40 -4.79
N GLY A 325 -13.73 9.44 -4.20
CA GLY A 325 -13.37 8.67 -3.00
C GLY A 325 -14.11 9.13 -1.73
N LYS A 326 -14.62 10.37 -1.70
CA LYS A 326 -15.45 10.92 -0.61
C LYS A 326 -16.95 10.67 -0.79
N THR A 327 -17.41 10.44 -2.02
CA THR A 327 -18.79 10.04 -2.31
C THR A 327 -18.98 8.58 -1.93
N ASN A 328 -20.00 8.35 -1.14
CA ASN A 328 -20.43 7.12 -0.49
C ASN A 328 -19.92 5.83 -1.16
N PHE A 329 -19.03 5.14 -0.49
CA PHE A 329 -18.53 3.81 -0.86
C PHE A 329 -19.65 2.83 -1.27
N PHE A 330 -20.86 2.99 -0.71
CA PHE A 330 -22.02 2.15 -1.01
C PHE A 330 -22.70 2.47 -2.34
N GLU A 331 -22.52 3.67 -2.91
CA GLU A 331 -23.15 4.06 -4.18
C GLU A 331 -22.36 3.60 -5.41
N LYS A 332 -21.03 3.45 -5.33
CA LYS A 332 -20.19 3.02 -6.46
C LYS A 332 -20.20 1.50 -6.76
N ARG A 333 -20.63 0.66 -5.82
CA ARG A 333 -20.75 -0.79 -6.03
C ARG A 333 -21.92 -1.21 -6.93
N VAL A 334 -22.76 -0.29 -7.38
CA VAL A 334 -24.02 -0.58 -8.07
C VAL A 334 -23.88 -0.71 -9.60
N THR A 335 -22.71 -0.44 -10.19
CA THR A 335 -22.68 -0.33 -11.65
C THR A 335 -22.37 -1.63 -12.41
N ASP A 336 -21.73 -2.66 -11.82
CA ASP A 336 -21.42 -3.86 -12.62
C ASP A 336 -21.52 -5.24 -11.89
N TYR A 337 -21.76 -5.28 -10.58
CA TYR A 337 -21.89 -6.57 -9.88
C TYR A 337 -22.84 -6.48 -8.68
N SER A 338 -24.07 -6.93 -8.85
CA SER A 338 -24.96 -7.20 -7.70
C SER A 338 -24.59 -8.56 -7.10
N LYS A 339 -23.93 -8.61 -5.93
CA LYS A 339 -23.87 -9.84 -5.14
C LYS A 339 -25.29 -10.32 -4.87
N ALA A 340 -25.57 -11.60 -5.11
CA ALA A 340 -26.82 -12.21 -4.75
C ALA A 340 -27.17 -11.84 -3.30
N ASN A 341 -28.35 -11.25 -3.06
CA ASN A 341 -28.92 -10.78 -1.78
C ASN A 341 -28.73 -9.30 -1.37
N ILE A 342 -28.23 -8.41 -2.21
CA ILE A 342 -28.17 -6.95 -1.88
C ILE A 342 -29.46 -6.19 -2.25
N GLY A 343 -30.49 -6.85 -2.76
CA GLY A 343 -31.76 -6.23 -3.15
C GLY A 343 -32.93 -6.41 -2.20
N THR A 344 -32.79 -7.12 -1.08
CA THR A 344 -33.83 -7.28 -0.09
C THR A 344 -33.61 -6.31 1.07
N GLN A 345 -34.47 -5.28 1.14
CA GLN A 345 -34.62 -4.46 2.32
C GLN A 345 -35.15 -5.33 3.49
N ASN A 346 -34.24 -5.96 4.21
CA ASN A 346 -34.50 -6.48 5.54
C ASN A 346 -33.44 -5.93 6.47
N THR A 347 -33.77 -4.82 7.11
CA THR A 347 -32.97 -4.09 8.10
C THR A 347 -32.75 -4.88 9.39
N ASP A 348 -33.31 -6.10 9.51
CA ASP A 348 -33.28 -6.89 10.76
C ASP A 348 -32.21 -7.98 10.83
N LEU A 349 -31.37 -8.14 9.79
CA LEU A 349 -30.38 -9.22 9.74
C LEU A 349 -29.01 -8.87 10.35
N HIS A 350 -28.83 -7.67 10.92
CA HIS A 350 -27.56 -7.24 11.50
C HIS A 350 -27.65 -6.83 12.98
N SER A 351 -28.76 -7.09 13.66
CA SER A 351 -28.82 -6.95 15.12
C SER A 351 -28.43 -8.29 15.77
N PHE A 352 -27.21 -8.36 16.26
CA PHE A 352 -26.77 -9.46 17.12
C PHE A 352 -27.49 -9.33 18.47
N ASN A 353 -28.51 -10.16 18.70
CA ASN A 353 -29.25 -10.16 19.94
C ASN A 353 -28.58 -11.14 20.93
N LEU A 354 -27.94 -10.61 21.96
CA LEU A 354 -27.27 -11.38 23.02
C LEU A 354 -28.23 -12.18 23.92
N ASN A 355 -29.56 -12.06 23.74
CA ASN A 355 -30.58 -12.70 24.57
C ASN A 355 -31.30 -13.86 23.87
N SER A 356 -30.79 -14.40 22.77
CA SER A 356 -31.33 -15.65 22.24
C SER A 356 -30.81 -16.83 23.08
N GLU A 357 -31.70 -17.42 23.87
CA GLU A 357 -31.47 -18.72 24.52
C GLU A 357 -31.29 -19.81 23.44
N PHE A 358 -30.29 -20.67 23.65
CA PHE A 358 -30.00 -21.86 22.84
C PHE A 358 -31.02 -22.95 23.12
#